data_c2ce7670ffa73ba71653591d1032e052
#
_entry.id   c2ce7670ffa73ba71653591d1032e052
#
_cell.length_a   1.000
_cell.length_b   1.000
_cell.length_c   1.000
_cell.angle_alpha   90.00
_cell.angle_beta   90.00
_cell.angle_gamma   90.00
#
_symmetry.space_group_name_H-M   'P 1'
#
loop_
_entity.id
_entity.type
_entity.pdbx_description
1 polymer ?
#
loop_
_entity_poly.entity_id
_entity_poly.type
_entity_poly.pdbx_seq_one_letter_code
_entity_poly.pdbx_strand_id
1 'polypeptide(L)'
;GELNRLDGDYALRGDQVILIPRELLSPPFRGLLPPPGSEAIADVESTPSFSGTSTDGQLRFESDDQGDYAVYRLKRGEALYSSVVVRFTGIISGKEVNEVAADLARLNRIADVTDMPIGQRVRIPMDLLLPEYLPANDPRRQEWEKNRAESSKYSNTVRASRLEGITVILDAGHGGDDPGVDYRGTWESVYVYDVMLRTKILLEQTTAARVVPTTRDGPTFRLIDKDVLPRSRRHTILTSPEYPIRDTRVSANLRWYLANSHHRRAVKRTDDVGKSIFISIHADSLHHSLRGAMVYVPATGLTKGAYGKTGSVYTSRSEVREQPRVSFSWKERTRSEGFSRQLAESILGAFRKRGLQV
;
A
#
# COMPACT_ATOMS: atom_id res chain seq x y z
N GLY A 1 28.41 10.50 -21.19
CA GLY A 1 28.43 11.33 -22.24
C GLY A 1 28.33 10.82 -23.64
N GLU A 2 29.40 10.71 -24.37
CA GLU A 2 29.39 10.53 -25.85
C GLU A 2 28.67 9.25 -26.32
N LEU A 3 28.85 8.12 -25.66
CA LEU A 3 28.24 6.85 -26.05
C LEU A 3 26.70 6.90 -26.05
N ASN A 4 26.12 7.62 -25.10
CA ASN A 4 24.67 7.70 -24.91
C ASN A 4 24.08 9.04 -25.39
N ARG A 5 24.89 9.93 -25.97
CA ARG A 5 24.49 11.29 -26.42
C ARG A 5 23.71 12.06 -25.35
N LEU A 6 24.16 11.98 -24.10
CA LEU A 6 23.55 12.69 -22.98
C LEU A 6 24.06 14.13 -22.95
N ASP A 7 23.17 15.10 -23.03
CA ASP A 7 23.45 16.52 -22.82
C ASP A 7 23.67 16.85 -21.35
N GLY A 8 24.38 17.94 -21.05
CA GLY A 8 25.07 18.25 -19.80
C GLY A 8 24.31 18.18 -18.47
N ASP A 9 22.98 18.03 -18.44
CA ASP A 9 22.22 17.99 -17.18
C ASP A 9 21.86 16.58 -16.68
N TYR A 10 22.29 15.51 -17.37
CA TYR A 10 22.13 14.11 -17.00
C TYR A 10 20.71 13.69 -16.56
N ALA A 11 19.70 14.41 -16.94
CA ALA A 11 18.31 14.06 -16.68
C ALA A 11 17.89 12.91 -17.61
N LEU A 12 17.82 11.71 -17.06
CA LEU A 12 17.35 10.53 -17.79
C LEU A 12 15.83 10.56 -17.92
N ARG A 13 15.31 10.27 -19.11
CA ARG A 13 13.89 10.05 -19.35
C ARG A 13 13.55 8.57 -19.10
N GLY A 14 12.35 8.27 -18.63
CA GLY A 14 11.97 6.92 -18.25
C GLY A 14 11.95 5.88 -19.37
N ASP A 15 12.00 6.32 -20.65
CA ASP A 15 12.03 5.50 -21.86
C ASP A 15 13.40 5.47 -22.54
N GLN A 16 14.42 6.07 -21.93
CA GLN A 16 15.75 6.20 -22.51
C GLN A 16 16.56 4.93 -22.32
N VAL A 17 16.99 4.31 -23.43
CA VAL A 17 17.93 3.19 -23.40
C VAL A 17 19.34 3.70 -23.14
N ILE A 18 19.96 3.22 -22.08
CA ILE A 18 21.33 3.54 -21.71
C ILE A 18 22.26 2.38 -22.13
N LEU A 19 23.20 2.67 -23.02
CA LEU A 19 24.24 1.73 -23.37
C LEU A 19 25.38 1.79 -22.35
N ILE A 20 25.61 0.69 -21.66
CA ILE A 20 26.67 0.55 -20.67
C ILE A 20 27.76 -0.37 -21.25
N PRO A 21 28.97 0.12 -21.48
CA PRO A 21 30.07 -0.73 -21.90
C PRO A 21 30.29 -1.89 -20.92
N ARG A 22 30.55 -3.08 -21.45
CA ARG A 22 30.70 -4.31 -20.65
C ARG A 22 31.74 -4.16 -19.53
N GLU A 23 32.79 -3.39 -19.80
CA GLU A 23 33.91 -3.14 -18.89
C GLU A 23 33.49 -2.36 -17.64
N LEU A 24 32.43 -1.55 -17.77
CA LEU A 24 31.86 -0.75 -16.65
C LEU A 24 30.83 -1.50 -15.81
N LEU A 25 30.42 -2.70 -16.22
CA LEU A 25 29.53 -3.51 -15.43
C LEU A 25 30.27 -4.12 -14.22
N SER A 26 29.63 -4.09 -13.07
CA SER A 26 30.16 -4.78 -11.88
C SER A 26 30.17 -6.31 -12.08
N PRO A 27 31.02 -7.07 -11.35
CA PRO A 27 31.19 -8.50 -11.57
C PRO A 27 29.91 -9.34 -11.63
N PRO A 28 28.89 -9.11 -10.79
CA PRO A 28 27.64 -9.88 -10.86
C PRO A 28 26.90 -9.73 -12.19
N PHE A 29 26.96 -8.53 -12.80
CA PHE A 29 26.28 -8.26 -14.07
C PHE A 29 27.08 -8.69 -15.29
N ARG A 30 28.42 -8.74 -15.18
CA ARG A 30 29.26 -9.29 -16.27
C ARG A 30 29.02 -10.76 -16.54
N GLY A 31 28.72 -11.52 -15.48
CA GLY A 31 28.44 -12.97 -15.57
C GLY A 31 27.10 -13.31 -16.24
N LEU A 32 26.21 -12.34 -16.39
CA LEU A 32 24.92 -12.51 -17.07
C LEU A 32 25.01 -12.28 -18.59
N LEU A 33 26.13 -11.79 -19.09
CA LEU A 33 26.31 -11.54 -20.53
C LEU A 33 26.97 -12.75 -21.21
N PRO A 34 26.56 -13.09 -22.45
CA PRO A 34 27.21 -14.13 -23.21
C PRO A 34 28.71 -13.82 -23.45
N PRO A 35 29.59 -14.82 -23.62
CA PRO A 35 31.00 -14.60 -23.82
C PRO A 35 31.28 -13.75 -25.07
N PRO A 36 32.38 -12.94 -25.09
CA PRO A 36 32.73 -12.14 -26.25
C PRO A 36 32.98 -13.06 -27.43
N GLY A 37 32.33 -12.78 -28.56
CA GLY A 37 32.48 -13.56 -29.79
C GLY A 37 31.43 -14.63 -30.04
N SER A 38 30.48 -14.86 -29.11
CA SER A 38 29.27 -15.60 -29.44
C SER A 38 28.32 -14.65 -30.18
N GLU A 39 28.49 -14.50 -31.49
CA GLU A 39 27.36 -14.10 -32.33
C GLU A 39 26.36 -15.24 -32.27
N ALA A 40 25.43 -15.14 -31.33
CA ALA A 40 24.22 -15.92 -31.38
C ALA A 40 23.39 -15.34 -32.54
N ILE A 41 23.64 -15.85 -33.73
CA ILE A 41 22.57 -15.99 -34.70
C ILE A 41 21.65 -17.02 -34.05
N ALA A 42 20.79 -16.51 -33.19
CA ALA A 42 19.62 -17.27 -32.75
C ALA A 42 18.78 -17.39 -34.03
N ASP A 43 18.78 -18.59 -34.63
CA ASP A 43 17.64 -19.05 -35.36
C ASP A 43 16.42 -18.69 -34.50
N VAL A 44 15.54 -17.89 -35.07
CA VAL A 44 14.25 -17.59 -34.51
C VAL A 44 13.42 -18.88 -34.60
N GLU A 45 13.78 -19.89 -33.82
CA GLU A 45 12.84 -20.88 -33.41
C GLU A 45 11.76 -20.11 -32.63
N SER A 46 10.56 -20.20 -33.15
CA SER A 46 9.35 -19.65 -32.57
C SER A 46 9.41 -19.75 -31.05
N THR A 47 9.63 -18.61 -30.41
CA THR A 47 9.48 -18.48 -28.94
C THR A 47 8.17 -19.15 -28.59
N PRO A 48 8.12 -20.11 -27.66
CA PRO A 48 6.88 -20.71 -27.22
C PRO A 48 5.99 -19.55 -26.83
N SER A 49 4.86 -19.38 -27.52
CA SER A 49 3.91 -18.31 -27.24
C SER A 49 3.52 -18.46 -25.78
N PHE A 50 3.99 -17.52 -24.96
CA PHE A 50 3.63 -17.46 -23.55
C PHE A 50 2.13 -17.29 -23.49
N SER A 51 1.41 -18.35 -23.15
CA SER A 51 -0.05 -18.34 -23.02
C SER A 51 -0.45 -19.03 -21.74
N GLY A 52 -1.33 -18.42 -20.99
CA GLY A 52 -1.80 -18.96 -19.71
C GLY A 52 -2.93 -18.12 -19.15
N THR A 53 -3.41 -18.53 -18.00
CA THR A 53 -4.44 -17.81 -17.27
C THR A 53 -3.97 -17.67 -15.81
N SER A 54 -4.28 -16.54 -15.18
CA SER A 54 -4.00 -16.35 -13.76
C SER A 54 -4.73 -17.39 -12.91
N THR A 55 -4.22 -17.69 -11.73
CA THR A 55 -4.78 -18.73 -10.84
C THR A 55 -6.25 -18.49 -10.50
N ASP A 56 -6.71 -17.25 -10.50
CA ASP A 56 -8.10 -16.86 -10.27
C ASP A 56 -8.93 -16.76 -11.55
N GLY A 57 -8.34 -17.05 -12.71
CA GLY A 57 -9.00 -17.05 -14.02
C GLY A 57 -9.36 -15.66 -14.57
N GLN A 58 -8.90 -14.59 -13.94
CA GLN A 58 -9.28 -13.22 -14.30
C GLN A 58 -8.42 -12.63 -15.41
N LEU A 59 -7.13 -12.95 -15.42
CA LEU A 59 -6.18 -12.50 -16.43
C LEU A 59 -5.82 -13.62 -17.38
N ARG A 60 -5.65 -13.29 -18.66
CA ARG A 60 -4.97 -14.14 -19.64
C ARG A 60 -3.61 -13.57 -19.94
N PHE A 61 -2.60 -14.43 -20.06
CA PHE A 61 -1.25 -14.02 -20.42
C PHE A 61 -1.06 -14.23 -21.90
N GLU A 62 -0.54 -13.23 -22.56
CA GLU A 62 -0.28 -13.20 -23.99
C GLU A 62 1.11 -12.56 -24.22
N SER A 63 1.71 -12.86 -25.35
CA SER A 63 3.02 -12.32 -25.76
C SER A 63 2.91 -11.80 -27.18
N ASP A 64 3.60 -10.70 -27.49
CA ASP A 64 3.79 -10.20 -28.84
C ASP A 64 5.20 -9.60 -29.00
N ASP A 65 5.44 -8.92 -30.09
CA ASP A 65 6.72 -8.25 -30.41
C ASP A 65 7.12 -7.16 -29.41
N GLN A 66 6.18 -6.71 -28.57
CA GLN A 66 6.42 -5.71 -27.51
C GLN A 66 6.66 -6.36 -26.13
N GLY A 67 6.56 -7.69 -26.02
CA GLY A 67 6.82 -8.47 -24.83
C GLY A 67 5.60 -9.18 -24.24
N ASP A 68 5.75 -9.62 -23.01
CA ASP A 68 4.72 -10.35 -22.27
C ASP A 68 3.78 -9.40 -21.52
N TYR A 69 2.49 -9.68 -21.56
CA TYR A 69 1.46 -8.87 -20.89
C TYR A 69 0.29 -9.72 -20.43
N ALA A 70 -0.41 -9.22 -19.43
CA ALA A 70 -1.69 -9.76 -19.04
C ALA A 70 -2.84 -9.04 -19.74
N VAL A 71 -3.91 -9.74 -20.04
CA VAL A 71 -5.13 -9.19 -20.64
C VAL A 71 -6.28 -9.36 -19.66
N TYR A 72 -6.86 -8.25 -19.28
CA TYR A 72 -8.11 -8.20 -18.51
C TYR A 72 -9.28 -7.83 -19.44
N ARG A 73 -10.47 -8.39 -19.19
CA ARG A 73 -11.71 -7.99 -19.87
C ARG A 73 -12.62 -7.27 -18.87
N LEU A 74 -12.87 -6.00 -19.13
CA LEU A 74 -13.74 -5.19 -18.27
C LEU A 74 -15.15 -5.78 -18.18
N LYS A 75 -15.66 -5.84 -16.96
CA LYS A 75 -17.04 -6.25 -16.67
C LYS A 75 -17.94 -5.02 -16.54
N ARG A 76 -19.24 -5.26 -16.47
CA ARG A 76 -20.23 -4.18 -16.29
C ARG A 76 -19.94 -3.39 -15.00
N GLY A 77 -19.84 -2.08 -15.12
CA GLY A 77 -19.61 -1.16 -14.01
C GLY A 77 -18.16 -1.05 -13.56
N GLU A 78 -17.23 -1.72 -14.23
CA GLU A 78 -15.80 -1.60 -13.97
C GLU A 78 -15.17 -0.44 -14.76
N ALA A 79 -14.08 0.10 -14.24
CA ALA A 79 -13.33 1.19 -14.84
C ALA A 79 -11.82 0.92 -14.82
N LEU A 80 -11.08 1.58 -15.72
CA LEU A 80 -9.64 1.43 -15.84
C LEU A 80 -8.90 1.71 -14.52
N TYR A 81 -9.25 2.79 -13.84
CA TYR A 81 -8.57 3.24 -12.63
C TYR A 81 -8.65 2.22 -11.48
N SER A 82 -9.84 1.78 -11.18
CA SER A 82 -10.11 0.96 -10.00
C SER A 82 -10.01 -0.53 -10.26
N SER A 83 -10.61 -0.97 -11.37
CA SER A 83 -10.74 -2.40 -11.65
C SER A 83 -9.52 -2.96 -12.36
N VAL A 84 -8.66 -2.09 -12.89
CA VAL A 84 -7.40 -2.49 -13.53
C VAL A 84 -6.20 -1.96 -12.73
N VAL A 85 -6.00 -0.63 -12.65
CA VAL A 85 -4.80 -0.09 -12.01
C VAL A 85 -4.76 -0.48 -10.53
N VAL A 86 -5.70 -0.02 -9.72
CA VAL A 86 -5.65 -0.29 -8.27
C VAL A 86 -5.61 -1.78 -7.97
N ARG A 87 -6.47 -2.55 -8.63
CA ARG A 87 -6.61 -3.98 -8.37
C ARG A 87 -5.38 -4.79 -8.73
N PHE A 88 -4.85 -4.61 -9.94
CA PHE A 88 -3.80 -5.48 -10.44
C PHE A 88 -2.39 -4.97 -10.18
N THR A 89 -2.22 -3.66 -9.94
CA THR A 89 -0.89 -3.08 -9.66
C THR A 89 -0.67 -2.73 -8.19
N GLY A 90 -1.74 -2.62 -7.39
CA GLY A 90 -1.64 -2.21 -5.99
C GLY A 90 -1.29 -0.74 -5.78
N ILE A 91 -1.27 0.06 -6.85
CA ILE A 91 -1.05 1.50 -6.78
C ILE A 91 -2.32 2.16 -6.27
N ILE A 92 -2.23 2.93 -5.18
CA ILE A 92 -3.36 3.57 -4.51
C ILE A 92 -3.23 5.09 -4.41
N SER A 93 -2.05 5.65 -4.66
CA SER A 93 -1.85 7.11 -4.70
C SER A 93 -2.60 7.70 -5.89
N GLY A 94 -3.52 8.63 -5.65
CA GLY A 94 -4.36 9.20 -6.70
C GLY A 94 -3.57 9.78 -7.89
N LYS A 95 -2.39 10.36 -7.63
CA LYS A 95 -1.49 10.85 -8.69
C LYS A 95 -0.93 9.70 -9.51
N GLU A 96 -0.35 8.69 -8.86
CA GLU A 96 0.25 7.54 -9.53
C GLU A 96 -0.80 6.70 -10.26
N VAL A 97 -1.99 6.53 -9.67
CA VAL A 97 -3.13 5.86 -10.33
C VAL A 97 -3.49 6.55 -11.64
N ASN A 98 -3.55 7.89 -11.65
CA ASN A 98 -3.85 8.66 -12.85
C ASN A 98 -2.74 8.52 -13.91
N GLU A 99 -1.46 8.56 -13.50
CA GLU A 99 -0.31 8.38 -14.39
C GLU A 99 -0.34 7.00 -15.04
N VAL A 100 -0.46 5.93 -14.26
CA VAL A 100 -0.52 4.56 -14.77
C VAL A 100 -1.78 4.33 -15.61
N ALA A 101 -2.92 4.89 -15.24
CA ALA A 101 -4.14 4.77 -16.03
C ALA A 101 -3.99 5.46 -17.42
N ALA A 102 -3.33 6.63 -17.46
CA ALA A 102 -3.05 7.30 -18.72
C ALA A 102 -2.07 6.51 -19.60
N ASP A 103 -1.07 5.86 -19.00
CA ASP A 103 -0.13 5.01 -19.71
C ASP A 103 -0.82 3.76 -20.27
N LEU A 104 -1.65 3.11 -19.47
CA LEU A 104 -2.46 1.97 -19.93
C LEU A 104 -3.46 2.37 -21.01
N ALA A 105 -4.08 3.55 -20.91
CA ALA A 105 -4.99 4.05 -21.94
C ALA A 105 -4.25 4.23 -23.29
N ARG A 106 -3.03 4.83 -23.25
CA ARG A 106 -2.19 4.98 -24.45
C ARG A 106 -1.77 3.62 -25.03
N LEU A 107 -1.28 2.71 -24.19
CA LEU A 107 -0.88 1.36 -24.60
C LEU A 107 -2.04 0.61 -25.29
N ASN A 108 -3.25 0.76 -24.76
CA ASN A 108 -4.43 0.08 -25.25
C ASN A 108 -5.23 0.86 -26.29
N ARG A 109 -4.77 2.03 -26.72
CA ARG A 109 -5.45 2.92 -27.67
C ARG A 109 -6.89 3.27 -27.24
N ILE A 110 -7.08 3.47 -25.92
CA ILE A 110 -8.35 3.87 -25.33
C ILE A 110 -8.47 5.39 -25.44
N ALA A 111 -9.43 5.85 -26.22
CA ALA A 111 -9.62 7.29 -26.47
C ALA A 111 -10.33 7.97 -25.28
N ASP A 112 -11.26 7.29 -24.63
CA ASP A 112 -12.00 7.81 -23.47
C ASP A 112 -12.09 6.73 -22.39
N VAL A 113 -11.45 6.99 -21.26
CA VAL A 113 -11.46 6.09 -20.09
C VAL A 113 -12.77 6.14 -19.31
N THR A 114 -13.63 7.12 -19.60
CA THR A 114 -14.95 7.27 -18.96
C THR A 114 -16.06 6.53 -19.69
N ASP A 115 -15.85 6.19 -20.95
CA ASP A 115 -16.80 5.45 -21.79
C ASP A 115 -16.16 4.18 -22.37
N MET A 116 -15.84 3.24 -21.50
CA MET A 116 -15.23 1.97 -21.89
C MET A 116 -16.32 0.87 -22.04
N PRO A 117 -16.42 0.22 -23.22
CA PRO A 117 -17.41 -0.81 -23.44
C PRO A 117 -17.18 -2.05 -22.56
N ILE A 118 -18.28 -2.73 -22.19
CA ILE A 118 -18.23 -4.01 -21.50
C ILE A 118 -17.47 -5.02 -22.37
N GLY A 119 -16.54 -5.76 -21.77
CA GLY A 119 -15.70 -6.72 -22.49
C GLY A 119 -14.45 -6.09 -23.13
N GLN A 120 -14.24 -4.76 -23.00
CA GLN A 120 -13.02 -4.10 -23.45
C GLN A 120 -11.81 -4.85 -22.93
N ARG A 121 -10.92 -5.24 -23.84
CA ARG A 121 -9.63 -5.84 -23.48
C ARG A 121 -8.68 -4.75 -23.05
N VAL A 122 -8.03 -4.96 -21.92
CA VAL A 122 -6.99 -4.08 -21.40
C VAL A 122 -5.72 -4.89 -21.22
N ARG A 123 -4.67 -4.55 -21.95
CA ARG A 123 -3.32 -5.09 -21.79
C ARG A 123 -2.66 -4.41 -20.61
N ILE A 124 -2.04 -5.18 -19.75
CA ILE A 124 -1.32 -4.74 -18.56
C ILE A 124 0.08 -5.31 -18.62
N PRO A 125 1.13 -4.49 -18.71
CA PRO A 125 2.52 -4.97 -18.67
C PRO A 125 2.78 -5.84 -17.44
N MET A 126 3.57 -6.91 -17.61
CA MET A 126 3.83 -7.88 -16.54
C MET A 126 4.58 -7.29 -15.35
N ASP A 127 5.40 -6.27 -15.57
CA ASP A 127 6.16 -5.57 -14.54
C ASP A 127 5.27 -4.73 -13.61
N LEU A 128 4.12 -4.29 -14.08
CA LEU A 128 3.13 -3.57 -13.28
C LEU A 128 2.29 -4.48 -12.38
N LEU A 129 2.22 -5.79 -12.66
CA LEU A 129 1.36 -6.69 -11.92
C LEU A 129 1.89 -6.97 -10.51
N LEU A 130 0.97 -6.97 -9.56
CA LEU A 130 1.23 -7.54 -8.24
C LEU A 130 1.62 -9.02 -8.37
N PRO A 131 2.52 -9.52 -7.52
CA PRO A 131 2.98 -10.90 -7.59
C PRO A 131 1.87 -11.96 -7.59
N GLU A 132 0.76 -11.68 -6.90
CA GLU A 132 -0.39 -12.59 -6.80
C GLU A 132 -1.13 -12.82 -8.12
N TYR A 133 -0.97 -11.91 -9.07
CA TYR A 133 -1.60 -12.00 -10.39
C TYR A 133 -0.65 -12.52 -11.48
N LEU A 134 0.62 -12.72 -11.16
CA LEU A 134 1.62 -13.25 -12.09
C LEU A 134 1.41 -14.75 -12.36
N PRO A 135 1.94 -15.28 -13.46
CA PRO A 135 1.98 -16.72 -13.73
C PRO A 135 2.64 -17.50 -12.60
N ALA A 136 2.22 -18.73 -12.37
CA ALA A 136 2.75 -19.58 -11.30
C ALA A 136 4.26 -19.84 -11.39
N ASN A 137 4.81 -19.80 -12.62
CA ASN A 137 6.24 -19.97 -12.88
C ASN A 137 7.05 -18.67 -12.77
N ASP A 138 6.42 -17.51 -12.58
CA ASP A 138 7.14 -16.25 -12.38
C ASP A 138 7.87 -16.27 -11.01
N PRO A 139 9.16 -15.95 -10.95
CA PRO A 139 9.92 -15.93 -9.69
C PRO A 139 9.31 -15.02 -8.61
N ARG A 140 8.73 -13.87 -9.00
CA ARG A 140 8.06 -12.94 -8.06
C ARG A 140 6.81 -13.58 -7.46
N ARG A 141 6.06 -14.37 -8.26
CA ARG A 141 4.92 -15.13 -7.79
C ARG A 141 5.34 -16.22 -6.80
N GLN A 142 6.36 -16.98 -7.13
CA GLN A 142 6.87 -18.05 -6.27
C GLN A 142 7.40 -17.52 -4.93
N GLU A 143 8.11 -16.41 -4.95
CA GLU A 143 8.55 -15.74 -3.73
C GLU A 143 7.37 -15.24 -2.90
N TRP A 144 6.37 -14.65 -3.52
CA TRP A 144 5.15 -14.20 -2.85
C TRP A 144 4.39 -15.37 -2.20
N GLU A 145 4.22 -16.50 -2.91
CA GLU A 145 3.56 -17.69 -2.37
C GLU A 145 4.33 -18.28 -1.18
N LYS A 146 5.66 -18.33 -1.27
CA LYS A 146 6.51 -18.73 -0.16
C LYS A 146 6.32 -17.80 1.04
N ASN A 147 6.35 -16.50 0.83
CA ASN A 147 6.16 -15.52 1.90
C ASN A 147 4.75 -15.60 2.50
N ARG A 148 3.74 -15.83 1.67
CA ARG A 148 2.36 -16.02 2.11
C ARG A 148 2.21 -17.31 2.93
N ALA A 149 2.83 -18.40 2.51
CA ALA A 149 2.85 -19.66 3.27
C ALA A 149 3.57 -19.49 4.62
N GLU A 150 4.69 -18.77 4.66
CA GLU A 150 5.37 -18.42 5.91
C GLU A 150 4.50 -17.56 6.82
N SER A 151 3.86 -16.51 6.28
CA SER A 151 3.01 -15.61 7.08
C SER A 151 1.76 -16.33 7.62
N SER A 152 1.21 -17.29 6.86
CA SER A 152 0.03 -18.06 7.29
C SER A 152 0.27 -18.97 8.52
N LYS A 153 1.52 -19.27 8.83
CA LYS A 153 1.89 -20.01 10.05
C LYS A 153 1.68 -19.17 11.32
N TYR A 154 1.59 -17.86 11.17
CA TYR A 154 1.37 -16.94 12.29
C TYR A 154 -0.11 -16.58 12.40
N SER A 155 -0.81 -17.31 13.29
CA SER A 155 -2.18 -17.02 13.65
C SER A 155 -2.32 -16.76 15.14
N ASN A 156 -3.22 -15.85 15.52
CA ASN A 156 -3.56 -15.65 16.91
C ASN A 156 -4.75 -16.56 17.29
N THR A 157 -4.66 -17.16 18.46
CA THR A 157 -5.82 -17.81 19.08
C THR A 157 -6.60 -16.74 19.85
N VAL A 158 -7.93 -16.72 19.72
CA VAL A 158 -8.76 -15.86 20.54
C VAL A 158 -8.60 -16.31 22.00
N ARG A 159 -7.92 -15.49 22.81
CA ARG A 159 -7.61 -15.79 24.21
C ARG A 159 -8.55 -15.10 25.18
N ALA A 160 -9.19 -14.00 24.77
CA ALA A 160 -10.14 -13.25 25.57
C ALA A 160 -11.17 -12.57 24.68
N SER A 161 -12.45 -12.72 25.00
CA SER A 161 -13.55 -12.09 24.25
C SER A 161 -13.64 -10.58 24.47
N ARG A 162 -13.05 -10.07 25.54
CA ARG A 162 -13.11 -8.66 25.97
C ARG A 162 -11.88 -7.84 25.65
N LEU A 163 -10.92 -8.36 24.89
CA LEU A 163 -9.68 -7.71 24.50
C LEU A 163 -8.78 -7.28 25.66
N GLU A 164 -8.78 -8.02 26.76
CA GLU A 164 -7.94 -7.75 27.93
C GLU A 164 -6.44 -7.80 27.56
N GLY A 165 -5.71 -6.77 28.01
CA GLY A 165 -4.27 -6.62 27.72
C GLY A 165 -3.95 -6.19 26.28
N ILE A 166 -4.93 -6.05 25.40
CA ILE A 166 -4.73 -5.57 24.04
C ILE A 166 -4.60 -4.04 24.01
N THR A 167 -3.62 -3.54 23.28
CA THR A 167 -3.53 -2.12 22.93
C THR A 167 -3.95 -1.93 21.48
N VAL A 168 -4.98 -1.14 21.26
CA VAL A 168 -5.45 -0.75 19.92
C VAL A 168 -5.00 0.67 19.65
N ILE A 169 -4.12 0.83 18.67
CA ILE A 169 -3.62 2.12 18.22
C ILE A 169 -4.45 2.51 17.00
N LEU A 170 -5.26 3.56 17.15
CA LEU A 170 -6.14 4.06 16.09
C LEU A 170 -5.55 5.30 15.46
N ASP A 171 -5.48 5.30 14.15
CA ASP A 171 -5.03 6.43 13.35
C ASP A 171 -6.14 6.89 12.42
N ALA A 172 -6.42 8.19 12.43
CA ALA A 172 -7.26 8.83 11.43
C ALA A 172 -6.36 9.45 10.39
N GLY A 173 -6.44 9.03 9.13
CA GLY A 173 -5.63 9.57 8.05
C GLY A 173 -5.79 11.09 7.88
N HIS A 174 -4.82 11.74 7.24
CA HIS A 174 -4.88 13.18 6.93
C HIS A 174 -5.06 14.09 8.15
N GLY A 175 -5.62 15.29 7.96
CA GLY A 175 -5.92 16.26 9.02
C GLY A 175 -5.14 17.57 8.90
N GLY A 176 -5.58 18.59 9.61
CA GLY A 176 -4.94 19.91 9.57
C GLY A 176 -4.98 20.54 8.19
N ASP A 177 -3.79 20.85 7.63
CA ASP A 177 -3.66 21.40 6.28
C ASP A 177 -3.72 20.32 5.17
N ASP A 178 -3.81 19.06 5.55
CA ASP A 178 -4.00 17.91 4.66
C ASP A 178 -5.46 17.41 4.75
N PRO A 179 -6.37 17.87 3.88
CA PRO A 179 -7.77 17.46 3.92
C PRO A 179 -7.99 15.98 3.52
N GLY A 180 -6.99 15.34 2.90
CA GLY A 180 -7.20 14.11 2.15
C GLY A 180 -7.99 14.38 0.88
N VAL A 181 -8.87 13.48 0.51
CA VAL A 181 -9.81 13.68 -0.59
C VAL A 181 -10.82 14.78 -0.22
N ASP A 182 -11.04 15.72 -1.14
CA ASP A 182 -12.18 16.66 -1.09
C ASP A 182 -13.23 16.22 -2.12
N TYR A 183 -14.30 15.63 -1.65
CA TYR A 183 -15.42 15.28 -2.50
C TYR A 183 -16.60 16.21 -2.24
N ARG A 184 -16.86 17.12 -3.19
CA ARG A 184 -17.96 18.11 -3.11
C ARG A 184 -17.98 18.90 -1.80
N GLY A 185 -16.80 19.29 -1.33
CA GLY A 185 -16.66 20.06 -0.10
C GLY A 185 -16.63 19.23 1.18
N THR A 186 -16.71 17.92 1.07
CA THR A 186 -16.56 16.96 2.17
C THR A 186 -15.12 16.49 2.24
N TRP A 187 -14.44 16.78 3.33
CA TRP A 187 -13.05 16.41 3.54
C TRP A 187 -12.92 15.02 4.17
N GLU A 188 -12.10 14.17 3.58
CA GLU A 188 -11.79 12.85 4.12
C GLU A 188 -11.37 12.94 5.59
N SER A 189 -10.44 13.85 5.91
CA SER A 189 -9.86 14.00 7.25
C SER A 189 -10.88 14.14 8.38
N VAL A 190 -12.00 14.81 8.16
CA VAL A 190 -13.01 15.00 9.20
C VAL A 190 -13.86 13.75 9.41
N TYR A 191 -14.16 13.00 8.34
CA TYR A 191 -14.94 11.78 8.41
C TYR A 191 -14.14 10.60 8.98
N VAL A 192 -12.89 10.43 8.55
CA VAL A 192 -12.03 9.37 9.12
C VAL A 192 -11.72 9.63 10.60
N TYR A 193 -11.61 10.90 11.00
CA TYR A 193 -11.48 11.27 12.41
C TYR A 193 -12.74 10.92 13.21
N ASP A 194 -13.92 11.20 12.70
CA ASP A 194 -15.21 10.86 13.36
C ASP A 194 -15.34 9.33 13.48
N VAL A 195 -15.04 8.57 12.43
CA VAL A 195 -15.06 7.10 12.47
C VAL A 195 -14.05 6.56 13.48
N MET A 196 -12.84 7.10 13.51
CA MET A 196 -11.81 6.73 14.50
C MET A 196 -12.31 7.00 15.93
N LEU A 197 -12.90 8.17 16.16
CA LEU A 197 -13.37 8.55 17.49
C LEU A 197 -14.56 7.70 17.96
N ARG A 198 -15.53 7.40 17.09
CA ARG A 198 -16.63 6.48 17.38
C ARG A 198 -16.12 5.07 17.67
N THR A 199 -15.14 4.60 16.90
CA THR A 199 -14.48 3.31 17.11
C THR A 199 -13.76 3.27 18.46
N LYS A 200 -13.03 4.34 18.81
CA LYS A 200 -12.38 4.50 20.11
C LYS A 200 -13.40 4.38 21.25
N ILE A 201 -14.47 5.17 21.21
CA ILE A 201 -15.51 5.21 22.25
C ILE A 201 -16.17 3.82 22.38
N LEU A 202 -16.53 3.20 21.25
CA LEU A 202 -17.15 1.89 21.25
C LEU A 202 -16.25 0.82 21.88
N LEU A 203 -14.98 0.79 21.52
CA LEU A 203 -14.01 -0.15 22.07
C LEU A 203 -13.83 0.05 23.59
N GLU A 204 -13.74 1.29 24.05
CA GLU A 204 -13.59 1.62 25.48
C GLU A 204 -14.85 1.27 26.30
N GLN A 205 -16.04 1.40 25.71
CA GLN A 205 -17.30 1.06 26.37
C GLN A 205 -17.59 -0.44 26.40
N THR A 206 -17.18 -1.17 25.37
CA THR A 206 -17.58 -2.58 25.20
C THR A 206 -16.47 -3.59 25.45
N THR A 207 -15.22 -3.14 25.62
CA THR A 207 -14.06 -4.00 25.81
C THR A 207 -13.14 -3.49 26.91
N ALA A 208 -12.18 -4.30 27.32
CA ALA A 208 -11.08 -3.93 28.21
C ALA A 208 -9.80 -3.53 27.47
N ALA A 209 -9.90 -3.25 26.17
CA ALA A 209 -8.77 -2.80 25.36
C ALA A 209 -8.29 -1.42 25.81
N ARG A 210 -6.98 -1.22 25.78
CA ARG A 210 -6.39 0.11 25.86
C ARG A 210 -6.40 0.74 24.46
N VAL A 211 -7.20 1.77 24.25
CA VAL A 211 -7.29 2.45 22.96
C VAL A 211 -6.45 3.73 22.99
N VAL A 212 -5.54 3.90 22.02
CA VAL A 212 -4.65 5.07 21.91
C VAL A 212 -4.75 5.65 20.51
N PRO A 213 -5.30 6.86 20.34
CA PRO A 213 -5.34 7.53 19.06
C PRO A 213 -3.99 8.17 18.75
N THR A 214 -3.67 8.33 17.45
CA THR A 214 -2.48 9.06 17.01
C THR A 214 -2.76 10.53 16.76
N THR A 215 -4.03 10.89 16.53
CA THR A 215 -4.45 12.24 16.15
C THR A 215 -5.60 12.74 17.03
N ARG A 216 -5.70 14.07 17.11
CA ARG A 216 -6.82 14.76 17.78
C ARG A 216 -7.19 16.03 17.03
N ASP A 217 -8.49 16.32 16.91
CA ASP A 217 -9.02 17.58 16.39
C ASP A 217 -9.31 18.55 17.54
N GLY A 218 -8.51 19.60 17.67
CA GLY A 218 -8.59 20.56 18.75
C GLY A 218 -8.15 20.03 20.12
N PRO A 219 -8.60 20.61 21.24
CA PRO A 219 -8.06 20.31 22.55
C PRO A 219 -8.60 19.02 23.19
N THR A 220 -9.74 18.54 22.73
CA THR A 220 -10.43 17.38 23.33
C THR A 220 -10.97 16.41 22.30
N PHE A 221 -11.17 15.16 22.71
CA PHE A 221 -11.85 14.15 21.90
C PHE A 221 -13.36 14.36 21.99
N ARG A 222 -13.94 15.11 21.07
CA ARG A 222 -15.37 15.42 21.06
C ARG A 222 -16.02 14.96 19.76
N LEU A 223 -17.07 14.16 19.89
CA LEU A 223 -17.96 13.83 18.77
C LEU A 223 -18.75 15.07 18.35
N ILE A 224 -18.92 15.20 17.04
CA ILE A 224 -19.78 16.21 16.44
C ILE A 224 -21.05 15.50 15.98
N ASP A 225 -22.18 15.87 16.58
CA ASP A 225 -23.49 15.34 16.25
C ASP A 225 -24.14 16.22 15.19
N LYS A 226 -23.73 16.00 13.93
CA LYS A 226 -24.25 16.67 12.74
C LYS A 226 -24.24 15.74 11.56
N ASP A 227 -25.24 15.82 10.70
CA ASP A 227 -25.32 15.04 9.45
C ASP A 227 -24.18 15.39 8.50
N VAL A 228 -23.75 16.65 8.46
CA VAL A 228 -22.60 17.12 7.70
C VAL A 228 -21.54 17.64 8.66
N LEU A 229 -20.39 16.96 8.68
CA LEU A 229 -19.28 17.34 9.54
C LEU A 229 -18.61 18.61 9.05
N PRO A 230 -18.35 19.59 9.94
CA PRO A 230 -17.66 20.82 9.57
C PRO A 230 -16.21 20.55 9.24
N ARG A 231 -15.67 21.26 8.27
CA ARG A 231 -14.23 21.25 7.96
C ARG A 231 -13.43 21.68 9.19
N SER A 232 -12.31 20.99 9.44
CA SER A 232 -11.40 21.35 10.53
C SER A 232 -9.94 21.27 10.07
N ARG A 233 -9.15 22.25 10.48
CA ARG A 233 -7.69 22.28 10.29
C ARG A 233 -6.94 22.21 11.63
N ARG A 234 -7.60 21.84 12.72
CA ARG A 234 -7.03 21.82 14.07
C ARG A 234 -6.43 20.49 14.47
N HIS A 235 -6.30 19.55 13.52
CA HIS A 235 -5.75 18.23 13.81
C HIS A 235 -4.27 18.32 14.18
N THR A 236 -3.91 17.58 15.21
CA THR A 236 -2.54 17.42 15.70
C THR A 236 -2.16 15.96 15.81
N ILE A 237 -0.90 15.63 15.56
CA ILE A 237 -0.32 14.33 15.92
C ILE A 237 0.09 14.41 17.39
N LEU A 238 -0.31 13.41 18.16
CA LEU A 238 -0.14 13.34 19.61
C LEU A 238 1.26 12.89 20.04
N THR A 239 2.28 13.33 19.30
CA THR A 239 3.68 13.19 19.72
C THR A 239 4.00 14.12 20.88
N SER A 240 5.18 14.01 21.47
CA SER A 240 5.65 14.85 22.58
C SER A 240 6.89 15.66 22.16
N PRO A 241 6.76 16.98 21.92
CA PRO A 241 5.52 17.78 21.89
C PRO A 241 4.60 17.43 20.72
N GLU A 242 3.32 17.83 20.80
CA GLU A 242 2.34 17.62 19.73
C GLU A 242 2.77 18.33 18.44
N TYR A 243 2.39 17.75 17.29
CA TYR A 243 2.64 18.32 15.97
C TYR A 243 1.33 18.75 15.30
N PRO A 244 1.04 20.03 15.15
CA PRO A 244 -0.04 20.53 14.30
C PRO A 244 0.23 20.08 12.85
N ILE A 245 -0.74 19.43 12.22
CA ILE A 245 -0.56 18.87 10.87
C ILE A 245 -0.52 19.99 9.85
N ARG A 246 0.70 20.27 9.34
CA ARG A 246 0.96 21.29 8.29
C ARG A 246 1.62 20.69 7.05
N ASP A 247 2.28 19.56 7.19
CA ASP A 247 2.97 18.86 6.11
C ASP A 247 2.58 17.39 6.13
N THR A 248 2.04 16.91 5.01
CA THR A 248 1.54 15.53 4.85
C THR A 248 2.62 14.49 5.10
N ARG A 249 3.83 14.72 4.56
CA ARG A 249 4.95 13.76 4.70
C ARG A 249 5.46 13.71 6.13
N VAL A 250 5.60 14.87 6.76
CA VAL A 250 6.03 14.94 8.16
C VAL A 250 4.99 14.27 9.06
N SER A 251 3.71 14.55 8.84
CA SER A 251 2.63 13.95 9.63
C SER A 251 2.59 12.43 9.51
N ALA A 252 2.67 11.88 8.31
CA ALA A 252 2.70 10.44 8.09
C ALA A 252 3.87 9.78 8.82
N ASN A 253 5.07 10.38 8.75
CA ASN A 253 6.23 9.87 9.46
C ASN A 253 6.07 9.94 10.99
N LEU A 254 5.54 11.04 11.53
CA LEU A 254 5.34 11.19 12.97
C LEU A 254 4.27 10.25 13.52
N ARG A 255 3.19 9.97 12.78
CA ARG A 255 2.19 8.95 13.11
C ARG A 255 2.85 7.58 13.27
N TRP A 256 3.70 7.23 12.32
CA TRP A 256 4.43 5.97 12.34
C TRP A 256 5.36 5.86 13.57
N TYR A 257 6.14 6.93 13.90
CA TYR A 257 6.97 6.93 15.11
C TYR A 257 6.14 6.81 16.39
N LEU A 258 5.02 7.54 16.46
CA LEU A 258 4.10 7.49 17.60
C LEU A 258 3.49 6.09 17.77
N ALA A 259 3.02 5.48 16.67
CA ALA A 259 2.49 4.13 16.69
C ALA A 259 3.54 3.11 17.16
N ASN A 260 4.79 3.20 16.69
CA ASN A 260 5.88 2.35 17.18
C ASN A 260 6.20 2.58 18.65
N SER A 261 6.15 3.82 19.14
CA SER A 261 6.34 4.10 20.57
C SER A 261 5.23 3.44 21.41
N HIS A 262 3.98 3.53 20.99
CA HIS A 262 2.86 2.84 21.66
C HIS A 262 3.00 1.32 21.61
N HIS A 263 3.39 0.77 20.46
CA HIS A 263 3.67 -0.66 20.31
C HIS A 263 4.75 -1.13 21.30
N ARG A 264 5.91 -0.47 21.35
CA ARG A 264 6.98 -0.81 22.30
C ARG A 264 6.51 -0.77 23.76
N ARG A 265 5.73 0.25 24.12
CA ARG A 265 5.14 0.36 25.46
C ARG A 265 4.14 -0.77 25.75
N ALA A 266 3.38 -1.21 24.76
CA ALA A 266 2.48 -2.35 24.88
C ALA A 266 3.27 -3.64 25.07
N VAL A 267 4.27 -3.90 24.24
CA VAL A 267 5.14 -5.09 24.37
C VAL A 267 5.83 -5.10 25.73
N LYS A 268 6.39 -3.97 26.17
CA LYS A 268 7.01 -3.88 27.51
C LYS A 268 6.06 -4.23 28.66
N ARG A 269 4.76 -3.96 28.51
CA ARG A 269 3.76 -4.28 29.56
C ARG A 269 3.32 -5.73 29.53
N THR A 270 3.27 -6.34 28.35
CA THR A 270 2.62 -7.64 28.16
C THR A 270 3.59 -8.77 27.82
N ASP A 271 4.84 -8.43 27.52
CA ASP A 271 5.86 -9.34 26.99
C ASP A 271 5.40 -10.11 25.74
N ASP A 272 4.45 -9.53 24.98
CA ASP A 272 3.85 -10.16 23.81
C ASP A 272 3.60 -9.12 22.69
N VAL A 273 4.31 -9.30 21.57
CA VAL A 273 4.17 -8.44 20.38
C VAL A 273 2.79 -8.55 19.72
N GLY A 274 2.07 -9.65 19.91
CA GLY A 274 0.71 -9.87 19.41
C GLY A 274 -0.37 -9.10 20.19
N LYS A 275 -0.01 -8.42 21.29
CA LYS A 275 -0.92 -7.65 22.12
C LYS A 275 -1.08 -6.18 21.69
N SER A 276 -0.60 -5.83 20.52
CA SER A 276 -0.69 -4.49 19.97
C SER A 276 -1.19 -4.53 18.53
N ILE A 277 -2.20 -3.74 18.23
CA ILE A 277 -2.83 -3.62 16.91
C ILE A 277 -2.74 -2.15 16.48
N PHE A 278 -2.31 -1.90 15.25
CA PHE A 278 -2.39 -0.58 14.61
C PHE A 278 -3.36 -0.61 13.45
N ILE A 279 -4.29 0.33 13.42
CA ILE A 279 -5.28 0.50 12.35
C ILE A 279 -5.29 1.96 11.93
N SER A 280 -4.97 2.23 10.66
CA SER A 280 -5.15 3.54 10.05
C SER A 280 -6.43 3.55 9.21
N ILE A 281 -7.24 4.57 9.40
CA ILE A 281 -8.56 4.70 8.78
C ILE A 281 -8.47 5.79 7.71
N HIS A 282 -8.84 5.43 6.50
CA HIS A 282 -8.90 6.29 5.32
C HIS A 282 -10.26 6.16 4.64
N ALA A 283 -10.61 7.13 3.81
CA ALA A 283 -11.80 7.12 2.97
C ALA A 283 -11.41 7.55 1.56
N ASP A 284 -10.80 6.62 0.84
CA ASP A 284 -10.32 6.85 -0.52
C ASP A 284 -11.48 7.18 -1.47
N SER A 285 -11.32 8.23 -2.27
CA SER A 285 -12.20 8.48 -3.41
C SER A 285 -11.60 7.80 -4.64
N LEU A 286 -11.80 6.53 -4.72
CA LEU A 286 -11.54 5.77 -5.93
C LEU A 286 -12.68 5.97 -6.93
N HIS A 287 -12.67 5.25 -8.04
CA HIS A 287 -13.75 5.32 -9.00
C HIS A 287 -15.11 4.98 -8.35
N HIS A 288 -16.19 5.63 -8.79
CA HIS A 288 -17.54 5.49 -8.22
C HIS A 288 -18.11 4.06 -8.24
N SER A 289 -17.53 3.15 -9.05
CA SER A 289 -17.89 1.72 -9.05
C SER A 289 -17.26 0.94 -7.89
N LEU A 290 -16.22 1.48 -7.24
CA LEU A 290 -15.64 0.90 -6.05
C LEU A 290 -16.35 1.46 -4.81
N ARG A 291 -17.10 0.61 -4.17
CA ARG A 291 -17.82 0.92 -2.93
C ARG A 291 -17.55 -0.19 -1.93
N GLY A 292 -17.54 0.16 -0.66
CA GLY A 292 -17.40 -0.79 0.42
C GLY A 292 -16.09 -0.65 1.18
N ALA A 293 -15.85 -1.59 2.08
CA ALA A 293 -14.64 -1.61 2.88
C ALA A 293 -13.51 -2.36 2.19
N MET A 294 -12.33 -1.79 2.23
CA MET A 294 -11.08 -2.43 1.81
C MET A 294 -10.09 -2.42 2.96
N VAL A 295 -9.23 -3.41 3.04
CA VAL A 295 -8.17 -3.45 4.05
C VAL A 295 -6.84 -3.73 3.35
N TYR A 296 -5.89 -2.82 3.55
CA TYR A 296 -4.53 -2.94 3.06
C TYR A 296 -3.65 -3.57 4.14
N VAL A 297 -2.98 -4.64 3.79
CA VAL A 297 -2.03 -5.33 4.67
C VAL A 297 -0.62 -5.14 4.10
N PRO A 298 0.32 -4.56 4.87
CA PRO A 298 1.69 -4.41 4.41
C PRO A 298 2.36 -5.77 4.18
N ALA A 299 2.68 -6.08 2.93
CA ALA A 299 3.39 -7.31 2.59
C ALA A 299 4.87 -7.23 2.96
N THR A 300 5.42 -8.31 3.47
CA THR A 300 6.82 -8.40 3.93
C THR A 300 7.82 -8.02 2.84
N GLY A 301 7.58 -8.46 1.60
CA GLY A 301 8.44 -8.17 0.45
C GLY A 301 8.40 -6.70 0.02
N LEU A 302 7.32 -5.96 0.30
CA LEU A 302 7.14 -4.56 -0.07
C LEU A 302 7.53 -3.58 1.05
N THR A 303 7.75 -4.08 2.27
CA THR A 303 8.11 -3.23 3.42
C THR A 303 9.61 -3.15 3.61
N LYS A 304 10.11 -1.95 3.95
CA LYS A 304 11.51 -1.75 4.30
C LYS A 304 11.83 -2.36 5.66
N GLY A 305 13.00 -3.01 5.78
CA GLY A 305 13.46 -3.59 7.04
C GLY A 305 13.93 -2.56 8.07
N ALA A 306 14.25 -1.34 7.67
CA ALA A 306 14.68 -0.27 8.56
C ALA A 306 14.15 1.08 8.10
N TYR A 307 13.83 1.93 9.06
CA TYR A 307 13.29 3.25 8.85
C TYR A 307 13.87 4.25 9.84
N GLY A 308 14.17 5.47 9.39
CA GLY A 308 14.67 6.55 10.22
C GLY A 308 14.51 7.89 9.51
N LYS A 309 14.29 8.94 10.30
CA LYS A 309 14.23 10.32 9.83
C LYS A 309 15.13 11.21 10.64
N THR A 310 15.75 12.18 9.98
CA THR A 310 16.60 13.21 10.54
C THR A 310 15.92 14.58 10.34
N GLY A 311 16.46 15.59 11.01
CA GLY A 311 15.92 16.96 10.96
C GLY A 311 15.16 17.32 12.24
N SER A 312 15.18 18.61 12.56
CA SER A 312 14.68 19.16 13.84
C SER A 312 13.20 18.90 14.06
N VAL A 313 12.39 18.90 13.01
CA VAL A 313 10.96 18.59 13.09
C VAL A 313 10.69 17.19 13.64
N TYR A 314 11.58 16.24 13.38
CA TYR A 314 11.49 14.87 13.91
C TYR A 314 12.20 14.76 15.26
N THR A 315 13.47 15.16 15.34
CA THR A 315 14.31 14.97 16.54
C THR A 315 13.85 15.78 17.75
N SER A 316 13.00 16.79 17.56
CA SER A 316 12.34 17.48 18.66
C SER A 316 11.26 16.65 19.36
N ARG A 317 10.83 15.50 18.79
CA ARG A 317 9.80 14.63 19.37
C ARG A 317 10.43 13.50 20.18
N SER A 318 9.86 13.23 21.37
CA SER A 318 10.40 12.19 22.28
C SER A 318 10.37 10.81 21.64
N GLU A 319 9.31 10.47 20.90
CA GLU A 319 9.14 9.19 20.23
C GLU A 319 10.23 8.91 19.20
N VAL A 320 10.70 9.96 18.53
CA VAL A 320 11.82 9.89 17.58
C VAL A 320 13.16 9.81 18.33
N ARG A 321 13.35 10.59 19.40
CA ARG A 321 14.59 10.52 20.22
C ARG A 321 14.76 9.18 20.91
N GLU A 322 13.65 8.58 21.40
CA GLU A 322 13.64 7.24 22.02
C GLU A 322 14.15 6.16 21.04
N GLN A 323 13.79 6.27 19.76
CA GLN A 323 14.22 5.33 18.73
C GLN A 323 14.35 6.03 17.37
N PRO A 324 15.48 6.72 17.09
CA PRO A 324 15.67 7.46 15.84
C PRO A 324 15.65 6.57 14.59
N ARG A 325 16.09 5.32 14.76
CA ARG A 325 16.05 4.30 13.71
C ARG A 325 15.32 3.06 14.24
N VAL A 326 14.24 2.72 13.60
CA VAL A 326 13.48 1.49 13.87
C VAL A 326 13.83 0.46 12.80
N SER A 327 14.08 -0.76 13.22
CA SER A 327 14.35 -1.88 12.32
C SER A 327 13.54 -3.09 12.72
N PHE A 328 13.09 -3.83 11.71
CA PHE A 328 12.39 -5.08 11.85
C PHE A 328 13.06 -6.13 10.98
N SER A 329 13.37 -7.27 11.56
CA SER A 329 13.86 -8.42 10.84
C SER A 329 12.81 -8.95 9.84
N TRP A 330 13.24 -9.72 8.88
CA TRP A 330 12.33 -10.40 7.97
C TRP A 330 11.29 -11.23 8.73
N LYS A 331 11.72 -11.99 9.74
CA LYS A 331 10.84 -12.83 10.58
C LYS A 331 9.76 -12.01 11.30
N GLU A 332 10.12 -10.85 11.86
CA GLU A 332 9.15 -9.97 12.52
C GLU A 332 8.13 -9.41 11.53
N ARG A 333 8.57 -8.98 10.35
CA ARG A 333 7.68 -8.49 9.29
C ARG A 333 6.73 -9.57 8.79
N THR A 334 7.22 -10.78 8.54
CA THR A 334 6.42 -11.94 8.11
C THR A 334 5.38 -12.30 9.17
N ARG A 335 5.76 -12.30 10.45
CA ARG A 335 4.82 -12.53 11.56
C ARG A 335 3.75 -11.44 11.63
N SER A 336 4.15 -10.18 11.50
CA SER A 336 3.22 -9.04 11.50
C SER A 336 2.24 -9.11 10.33
N GLU A 337 2.71 -9.48 9.14
CA GLU A 337 1.84 -9.70 7.98
C GLU A 337 0.80 -10.79 8.24
N GLY A 338 1.19 -11.93 8.82
CA GLY A 338 0.27 -13.01 9.15
C GLY A 338 -0.86 -12.56 10.09
N PHE A 339 -0.51 -11.85 11.16
CA PHE A 339 -1.51 -11.29 12.09
C PHE A 339 -2.39 -10.21 11.44
N SER A 340 -1.81 -9.37 10.60
CA SER A 340 -2.56 -8.32 9.90
C SER A 340 -3.55 -8.90 8.89
N ARG A 341 -3.20 -9.98 8.18
CA ARG A 341 -4.12 -10.70 7.28
C ARG A 341 -5.30 -11.30 8.05
N GLN A 342 -5.04 -11.96 9.16
CA GLN A 342 -6.10 -12.53 10.01
C GLN A 342 -7.07 -11.44 10.53
N LEU A 343 -6.53 -10.30 10.95
CA LEU A 343 -7.33 -9.16 11.38
C LEU A 343 -8.15 -8.59 10.21
N ALA A 344 -7.55 -8.42 9.04
CA ALA A 344 -8.22 -7.93 7.84
C ALA A 344 -9.40 -8.83 7.44
N GLU A 345 -9.20 -10.14 7.39
CA GLU A 345 -10.26 -11.12 7.11
C GLU A 345 -11.40 -11.03 8.14
N SER A 346 -11.05 -10.85 9.41
CA SER A 346 -12.04 -10.70 10.49
C SER A 346 -12.86 -9.42 10.36
N ILE A 347 -12.24 -8.30 10.03
CA ILE A 347 -12.90 -7.02 9.79
C ILE A 347 -13.84 -7.13 8.57
N LEU A 348 -13.33 -7.60 7.43
CA LEU A 348 -14.14 -7.75 6.22
C LEU A 348 -15.29 -8.75 6.42
N GLY A 349 -15.05 -9.84 7.15
CA GLY A 349 -16.08 -10.79 7.55
C GLY A 349 -17.18 -10.15 8.41
N ALA A 350 -16.82 -9.25 9.32
CA ALA A 350 -17.78 -8.51 10.13
C ALA A 350 -18.62 -7.53 9.28
N PHE A 351 -18.02 -6.85 8.32
CA PHE A 351 -18.74 -5.99 7.37
C PHE A 351 -19.73 -6.79 6.52
N ARG A 352 -19.30 -7.93 5.95
CA ARG A 352 -20.21 -8.82 5.16
C ARG A 352 -21.39 -9.30 5.99
N LYS A 353 -21.17 -9.70 7.25
CA LYS A 353 -22.25 -10.12 8.17
C LYS A 353 -23.29 -9.03 8.45
N ARG A 354 -22.90 -7.76 8.28
CA ARG A 354 -23.78 -6.59 8.42
C ARG A 354 -24.40 -6.15 7.09
N GLY A 355 -24.20 -6.91 6.02
CA GLY A 355 -24.70 -6.57 4.68
C GLY A 355 -23.95 -5.42 4.00
N LEU A 356 -22.79 -5.03 4.52
CA LEU A 356 -21.95 -4.00 3.93
C LEU A 356 -21.08 -4.62 2.81
N GLN A 357 -20.87 -3.86 1.75
CA GLN A 357 -20.04 -4.25 0.63
C GLN A 357 -18.54 -4.26 1.04
N VAL A 358 -17.78 -5.23 0.57
CA VAL A 358 -16.34 -5.38 0.80
C VAL A 358 -15.66 -5.90 -0.47
#